data_e43a3120b48f157802d15c1a7d516f6f
#
_entry.id   e43a3120b48f157802d15c1a7d516f6f
#
_cell.length_a   1.000
_cell.length_b   1.000
_cell.length_c   1.000
_cell.angle_alpha   90.00
_cell.angle_beta   90.00
_cell.angle_gamma   90.00
#
_symmetry.space_group_name_H-M   'P 1'
#
loop_
_entity.id
_entity.type
_entity.pdbx_description
1 polymer ?
#
loop_
_entity_poly.entity_id
_entity_poly.type
_entity_poly.pdbx_seq_one_letter_code
_entity_poly.pdbx_strand_id
1 'polypeptide(L)'
;KKYSLPKELQNPKNYRSRNKSLEALAWHPKFGVLTAAEWPLKKYHKKRQTVYALNGKKWHFKAEPEARSAISAMEVMDDGNLLVLERSFTGILNPFVVTLKKVYLNKCKSGNCKTKVLAKMNSHEGWDVDNF
;
A
#
# COMPACT_ATOMS: atom_id res chain seq x y z
N LYS A 1 -22.77 11.56 4.55
CA LYS A 1 -22.04 11.24 5.76
C LYS A 1 -20.56 11.53 5.59
N LYS A 2 -19.99 12.30 6.49
CA LYS A 2 -18.57 12.63 6.48
C LYS A 2 -17.78 11.64 7.31
N TYR A 3 -16.61 11.27 6.81
CA TYR A 3 -15.67 10.44 7.54
C TYR A 3 -14.41 11.25 7.86
N SER A 4 -13.87 11.07 9.05
CA SER A 4 -12.61 11.72 9.43
C SER A 4 -11.46 10.75 9.22
N LEU A 5 -10.38 11.23 8.64
CA LEU A 5 -9.14 10.46 8.51
C LEU A 5 -8.43 10.35 9.88
N PRO A 6 -7.68 9.27 10.10
CA PRO A 6 -6.75 9.24 11.25
C PRO A 6 -5.86 10.47 11.28
N LYS A 7 -5.55 10.93 12.47
CA LYS A 7 -4.80 12.19 12.66
C LYS A 7 -3.49 12.25 11.87
N GLU A 8 -2.74 11.15 11.86
CA GLU A 8 -1.46 11.14 11.15
C GLU A 8 -1.58 11.29 9.64
N LEU A 9 -2.77 11.01 9.07
CA LEU A 9 -3.04 11.20 7.65
C LEU A 9 -3.55 12.59 7.30
N GLN A 10 -3.95 13.38 8.30
CA GLN A 10 -4.53 14.71 8.07
C GLN A 10 -3.49 15.79 7.82
N ASN A 11 -2.26 15.61 8.29
CA ASN A 11 -1.23 16.65 8.18
C ASN A 11 -0.37 16.42 6.94
N PRO A 12 -0.40 17.34 5.95
CA PRO A 12 0.41 17.22 4.75
C PRO A 12 1.91 17.09 5.00
N LYS A 13 2.39 17.60 6.12
CA LYS A 13 3.82 17.54 6.50
C LYS A 13 4.28 16.13 6.86
N ASN A 14 3.35 15.22 7.15
CA ASN A 14 3.67 13.82 7.46
C ASN A 14 4.01 13.00 6.20
N TYR A 15 3.63 13.50 5.03
CA TYR A 15 3.88 12.81 3.76
C TYR A 15 5.27 13.13 3.23
N ARG A 16 5.89 12.14 2.57
CA ARG A 16 7.27 12.27 2.06
C ARG A 16 7.40 13.23 0.88
N SER A 17 6.31 13.46 0.17
CA SER A 17 6.28 14.35 -0.98
C SER A 17 4.91 14.98 -1.08
N ARG A 18 4.85 16.20 -1.64
CA ARG A 18 3.58 16.90 -1.88
C ARG A 18 2.65 16.10 -2.79
N ASN A 19 3.21 15.30 -3.69
CA ASN A 19 2.44 14.52 -4.65
C ASN A 19 2.17 13.09 -4.17
N LYS A 20 2.63 12.72 -2.96
CA LYS A 20 2.52 11.37 -2.43
C LYS A 20 1.57 11.35 -1.24
N SER A 21 0.29 11.40 -1.54
CA SER A 21 -0.78 11.40 -0.55
C SER A 21 -1.53 10.06 -0.55
N LEU A 22 -2.79 10.07 -0.20
CA LEU A 22 -3.62 8.87 -0.22
C LEU A 22 -3.85 8.41 -1.66
N GLU A 23 -3.68 7.13 -1.91
CA GLU A 23 -3.78 6.57 -3.26
C GLU A 23 -4.77 5.42 -3.36
N ALA A 24 -4.91 4.65 -2.31
CA ALA A 24 -5.73 3.45 -2.34
C ALA A 24 -6.91 3.55 -1.38
N LEU A 25 -8.03 2.96 -1.78
CA LEU A 25 -9.27 2.94 -1.01
C LEU A 25 -9.94 1.59 -1.19
N ALA A 26 -10.43 1.00 -0.10
CA ALA A 26 -11.16 -0.26 -0.15
C ALA A 26 -12.21 -0.31 0.96
N TRP A 27 -13.20 -1.18 0.81
CA TRP A 27 -14.22 -1.41 1.80
C TRP A 27 -14.03 -2.78 2.44
N HIS A 28 -13.99 -2.81 3.77
CA HIS A 28 -13.88 -4.05 4.53
C HIS A 28 -15.16 -4.27 5.35
N PRO A 29 -15.78 -5.46 5.27
CA PRO A 29 -17.05 -5.70 5.97
C PRO A 29 -16.96 -5.57 7.49
N LYS A 30 -15.78 -5.83 8.07
CA LYS A 30 -15.56 -5.71 9.51
C LYS A 30 -15.00 -4.35 9.92
N PHE A 31 -14.09 -3.79 9.13
CA PHE A 31 -13.34 -2.59 9.52
C PHE A 31 -13.81 -1.32 8.82
N GLY A 32 -14.72 -1.43 7.86
CA GLY A 32 -15.21 -0.28 7.09
C GLY A 32 -14.21 0.18 6.04
N VAL A 33 -14.15 1.48 5.83
CA VAL A 33 -13.26 2.05 4.81
C VAL A 33 -11.80 1.89 5.22
N LEU A 34 -11.02 1.34 4.32
CA LEU A 34 -9.56 1.23 4.44
C LEU A 34 -8.89 2.15 3.43
N THR A 35 -7.79 2.75 3.84
CA THR A 35 -7.02 3.63 2.95
C THR A 35 -5.52 3.44 3.20
N ALA A 36 -4.72 3.89 2.24
CA ALA A 36 -3.28 3.84 2.36
C ALA A 36 -2.66 5.02 1.63
N ALA A 37 -1.56 5.55 2.18
CA ALA A 37 -0.74 6.51 1.48
C ALA A 37 0.06 5.80 0.38
N GLU A 38 0.33 6.49 -0.70
CA GLU A 38 1.14 5.95 -1.80
C GLU A 38 2.51 5.49 -1.28
N TRP A 39 3.16 6.33 -0.49
CA TRP A 39 4.40 6.01 0.19
C TRP A 39 4.21 6.06 1.71
N PRO A 40 5.02 5.29 2.48
CA PRO A 40 4.96 5.38 3.94
C PRO A 40 5.14 6.80 4.43
N LEU A 41 4.45 7.16 5.51
CA LEU A 41 4.64 8.46 6.13
C LEU A 41 6.08 8.61 6.64
N LYS A 42 6.54 9.86 6.80
CA LYS A 42 7.90 10.16 7.24
C LYS A 42 8.31 9.47 8.52
N LYS A 43 7.38 9.28 9.46
CA LYS A 43 7.68 8.64 10.74
C LYS A 43 7.92 7.13 10.65
N TYR A 44 7.53 6.52 9.53
CA TYR A 44 7.76 5.10 9.30
C TYR A 44 8.95 4.89 8.38
N HIS A 45 9.59 3.72 8.52
CA HIS A 45 10.64 3.35 7.58
C HIS A 45 10.07 3.26 6.15
N LYS A 46 10.83 3.70 5.17
CA LYS A 46 10.38 3.75 3.77
C LYS A 46 10.05 2.38 3.17
N LYS A 47 10.42 1.29 3.82
CA LYS A 47 10.05 -0.07 3.42
C LYS A 47 8.90 -0.64 4.23
N ARG A 48 8.24 0.17 5.05
CA ARG A 48 7.13 -0.26 5.88
C ARG A 48 5.84 0.39 5.40
N GLN A 49 5.05 -0.37 4.63
CA GLN A 49 3.75 0.08 4.16
C GLN A 49 2.72 0.01 5.28
N THR A 50 1.70 0.85 5.20
CA THR A 50 0.66 0.89 6.23
C THR A 50 -0.71 1.06 5.58
N VAL A 51 -1.66 0.24 6.02
CA VAL A 51 -3.08 0.37 5.68
C VAL A 51 -3.81 0.84 6.94
N TYR A 52 -4.70 1.79 6.78
CA TYR A 52 -5.44 2.43 7.87
C TYR A 52 -6.93 2.16 7.74
N ALA A 53 -7.58 1.83 8.85
CA ALA A 53 -9.03 1.98 9.00
C ALA A 53 -9.32 3.37 9.56
N LEU A 54 -10.50 3.90 9.28
CA LEU A 54 -10.84 5.25 9.75
C LEU A 54 -10.98 5.36 11.27
N ASN A 55 -11.18 4.23 11.96
CA ASN A 55 -11.23 4.20 13.43
C ASN A 55 -9.84 4.30 14.09
N GLY A 56 -8.77 4.44 13.31
CA GLY A 56 -7.41 4.53 13.81
C GLY A 56 -6.65 3.22 13.83
N LYS A 57 -7.30 2.10 13.58
CA LYS A 57 -6.60 0.82 13.47
C LYS A 57 -5.70 0.82 12.25
N LYS A 58 -4.53 0.23 12.38
CA LYS A 58 -3.58 0.17 11.25
C LYS A 58 -2.84 -1.15 11.23
N TRP A 59 -2.46 -1.53 10.01
CA TRP A 59 -1.72 -2.76 9.74
C TRP A 59 -0.52 -2.40 8.90
N HIS A 60 0.64 -2.92 9.28
CA HIS A 60 1.89 -2.69 8.55
C HIS A 60 2.32 -3.95 7.82
N PHE A 61 2.97 -3.77 6.71
CA PHE A 61 3.59 -4.87 6.00
C PHE A 61 4.85 -4.38 5.27
N LYS A 62 5.73 -5.30 4.94
CA LYS A 62 6.99 -4.99 4.28
C LYS A 62 6.75 -4.66 2.80
N ALA A 63 7.27 -3.52 2.36
CA ALA A 63 7.26 -3.15 0.94
C ALA A 63 8.16 -4.09 0.14
N GLU A 64 7.87 -4.20 -1.17
CA GLU A 64 8.76 -4.92 -2.07
C GLU A 64 10.13 -4.25 -2.13
N PRO A 65 11.20 -5.03 -2.39
CA PRO A 65 12.58 -4.51 -2.30
C PRO A 65 12.94 -3.48 -3.36
N GLU A 66 12.18 -3.40 -4.45
CA GLU A 66 12.44 -2.43 -5.50
C GLU A 66 12.34 -1.00 -4.96
N ALA A 67 13.21 -0.14 -5.45
CA ALA A 67 13.27 1.23 -4.98
C ALA A 67 11.95 1.95 -5.23
N ARG A 68 11.54 2.76 -4.26
CA ARG A 68 10.33 3.58 -4.33
C ARG A 68 9.05 2.78 -4.58
N SER A 69 8.98 1.55 -4.04
CA SER A 69 7.77 0.75 -4.15
C SER A 69 6.62 1.47 -3.45
N ALA A 70 5.54 1.67 -4.18
CA ALA A 70 4.39 2.46 -3.76
C ALA A 70 3.10 1.65 -3.87
N ILE A 71 2.17 1.84 -2.94
CA ILE A 71 0.84 1.26 -3.05
C ILE A 71 0.07 2.05 -4.10
N SER A 72 -0.38 1.39 -5.15
CA SER A 72 -1.19 2.03 -6.19
C SER A 72 -2.66 1.62 -6.15
N ALA A 73 -2.98 0.46 -5.60
CA ALA A 73 -4.36 0.01 -5.45
C ALA A 73 -4.46 -1.07 -4.39
N MET A 74 -5.65 -1.26 -3.86
CA MET A 74 -5.94 -2.38 -2.97
C MET A 74 -7.41 -2.76 -3.05
N GLU A 75 -7.70 -4.02 -2.72
CA GLU A 75 -9.04 -4.55 -2.69
C GLU A 75 -9.17 -5.54 -1.55
N VAL A 76 -10.34 -5.60 -0.94
CA VAL A 76 -10.63 -6.58 0.12
C VAL A 76 -11.10 -7.87 -0.53
N MET A 77 -10.45 -8.97 -0.16
CA MET A 77 -10.80 -10.30 -0.66
C MET A 77 -11.93 -10.91 0.18
N ASP A 78 -12.57 -11.95 -0.36
CA ASP A 78 -13.69 -12.62 0.31
C ASP A 78 -13.32 -13.17 1.68
N ASP A 79 -12.06 -13.56 1.89
CA ASP A 79 -11.57 -14.07 3.17
C ASP A 79 -11.22 -12.96 4.18
N GLY A 80 -11.46 -11.70 3.84
CA GLY A 80 -11.17 -10.55 4.71
C GLY A 80 -9.73 -10.06 4.63
N ASN A 81 -8.88 -10.67 3.85
CA ASN A 81 -7.51 -10.22 3.64
C ASN A 81 -7.45 -9.23 2.47
N LEU A 82 -6.29 -8.59 2.28
CA LEU A 82 -6.15 -7.57 1.25
C LEU A 82 -5.37 -8.10 0.04
N LEU A 83 -5.82 -7.67 -1.11
CA LEU A 83 -5.05 -7.74 -2.35
C LEU A 83 -4.46 -6.35 -2.57
N VAL A 84 -3.15 -6.25 -2.66
CA VAL A 84 -2.45 -4.97 -2.79
C VAL A 84 -1.59 -4.98 -4.05
N LEU A 85 -1.69 -3.90 -4.80
CA LEU A 85 -0.85 -3.66 -5.96
C LEU A 85 0.21 -2.65 -5.59
N GLU A 86 1.47 -3.06 -5.63
CA GLU A 86 2.61 -2.17 -5.48
C GLU A 86 3.27 -1.93 -6.83
N ARG A 87 3.71 -0.70 -7.04
CA ARG A 87 4.40 -0.31 -8.27
C ARG A 87 5.68 0.40 -7.92
N SER A 88 6.77 0.06 -8.60
CA SER A 88 8.02 0.79 -8.46
C SER A 88 8.47 1.33 -9.82
N PHE A 89 9.05 2.53 -9.77
CA PHE A 89 9.63 3.18 -10.94
C PHE A 89 10.74 4.10 -10.46
N THR A 90 11.97 3.83 -10.91
CA THR A 90 13.13 4.56 -10.42
C THR A 90 13.83 5.38 -11.51
N GLY A 91 13.28 5.43 -12.71
CA GLY A 91 13.84 6.21 -13.80
C GLY A 91 13.65 5.55 -15.16
N ILE A 92 14.03 6.26 -16.22
CA ILE A 92 13.82 5.83 -17.60
C ILE A 92 14.56 4.52 -17.91
N LEU A 93 15.75 4.33 -17.35
CA LEU A 93 16.58 3.16 -17.61
C LEU A 93 16.25 1.97 -16.71
N ASN A 94 15.41 2.17 -15.69
CA ASN A 94 15.01 1.12 -14.77
C ASN A 94 13.64 0.59 -15.13
N PRO A 95 13.39 -0.72 -14.93
CA PRO A 95 12.09 -1.28 -15.27
C PRO A 95 11.00 -0.79 -14.35
N PHE A 96 9.77 -0.73 -14.87
CA PHE A 96 8.60 -0.77 -14.03
C PHE A 96 8.50 -2.15 -13.44
N VAL A 97 8.28 -2.22 -12.14
CA VAL A 97 7.96 -3.48 -11.47
C VAL A 97 6.61 -3.32 -10.80
N VAL A 98 5.67 -4.17 -11.16
CA VAL A 98 4.34 -4.22 -10.55
C VAL A 98 4.23 -5.54 -9.80
N THR A 99 3.90 -5.45 -8.53
CA THR A 99 3.77 -6.62 -7.67
C THR A 99 2.35 -6.69 -7.13
N LEU A 100 1.70 -7.81 -7.37
CA LEU A 100 0.42 -8.14 -6.79
C LEU A 100 0.68 -9.04 -5.59
N LYS A 101 0.23 -8.62 -4.40
CA LYS A 101 0.46 -9.40 -3.20
C LYS A 101 -0.78 -9.47 -2.32
N LYS A 102 -0.86 -10.54 -1.55
CA LYS A 102 -1.87 -10.71 -0.52
C LYS A 102 -1.28 -10.31 0.82
N VAL A 103 -2.01 -9.46 1.55
CA VAL A 103 -1.65 -9.06 2.92
C VAL A 103 -2.64 -9.71 3.86
N TYR A 104 -2.13 -10.49 4.79
CA TYR A 104 -2.95 -11.26 5.73
C TYR A 104 -3.24 -10.43 6.96
N LEU A 105 -4.42 -9.80 7.01
CA LEU A 105 -4.83 -8.97 8.16
C LEU A 105 -5.05 -9.80 9.42
N ASN A 106 -5.26 -11.10 9.29
CA ASN A 106 -5.44 -12.03 10.42
C ASN A 106 -4.13 -12.74 10.84
N LYS A 107 -3.02 -12.41 10.20
CA LYS A 107 -1.70 -12.99 10.51
C LYS A 107 -0.69 -11.88 10.79
N CYS A 108 -1.00 -11.08 11.80
CA CYS A 108 -0.18 -9.93 12.16
C CYS A 108 0.36 -10.11 13.58
N LYS A 109 1.64 -9.77 13.77
CA LYS A 109 2.27 -9.76 15.08
C LYS A 109 2.75 -8.35 15.36
N SER A 110 2.24 -7.75 16.44
CA SER A 110 2.55 -6.35 16.79
C SER A 110 2.26 -5.37 15.63
N GLY A 111 1.16 -5.62 14.91
CA GLY A 111 0.75 -4.80 13.78
C GLY A 111 1.47 -5.09 12.47
N ASN A 112 2.47 -5.98 12.46
CA ASN A 112 3.19 -6.35 11.24
C ASN A 112 2.63 -7.63 10.66
N CYS A 113 2.09 -7.54 9.45
CA CYS A 113 1.31 -8.60 8.82
C CYS A 113 2.14 -9.40 7.82
N LYS A 114 1.83 -10.68 7.71
CA LYS A 114 2.44 -11.55 6.69
C LYS A 114 1.90 -11.20 5.31
N THR A 115 2.73 -11.39 4.31
CA THR A 115 2.37 -11.16 2.91
C THR A 115 2.77 -12.36 2.05
N LYS A 116 2.11 -12.47 0.90
CA LYS A 116 2.45 -13.46 -0.13
C LYS A 116 2.39 -12.78 -1.48
N VAL A 117 3.49 -12.83 -2.23
CA VAL A 117 3.52 -12.33 -3.60
C VAL A 117 2.77 -13.31 -4.49
N LEU A 118 1.76 -12.82 -5.19
CA LEU A 118 0.95 -13.61 -6.11
C LEU A 118 1.46 -13.50 -7.54
N ALA A 119 1.95 -12.33 -7.94
CA ALA A 119 2.50 -12.10 -9.26
C ALA A 119 3.45 -10.92 -9.22
N LYS A 120 4.50 -10.97 -10.00
CA LYS A 120 5.44 -9.87 -10.16
C LYS A 120 5.73 -9.71 -11.64
N MET A 121 5.47 -8.52 -12.15
CA MET A 121 5.60 -8.19 -13.56
C MET A 121 6.69 -7.14 -13.72
N ASN A 122 7.60 -7.36 -14.65
CA ASN A 122 8.73 -6.48 -14.88
C ASN A 122 8.76 -6.09 -16.36
N SER A 123 8.83 -4.79 -16.66
CA SER A 123 8.81 -4.31 -18.03
C SER A 123 9.98 -4.82 -18.90
N HIS A 124 11.12 -5.18 -18.28
CA HIS A 124 12.25 -5.80 -18.99
C HIS A 124 11.99 -7.24 -19.42
N GLU A 125 10.95 -7.87 -18.90
CA GLU A 125 10.58 -9.26 -19.23
C GLU A 125 9.53 -9.34 -20.32
N GLY A 126 9.34 -8.25 -21.08
CA GLY A 126 8.39 -8.19 -22.18
C GLY A 126 6.96 -7.85 -21.77
N TRP A 127 6.73 -7.49 -20.53
CA TRP A 127 5.42 -7.04 -20.07
C TRP A 127 5.21 -5.59 -20.41
N ASP A 128 4.08 -5.29 -21.03
CA ASP A 128 3.67 -3.90 -21.26
C ASP A 128 2.97 -3.40 -20.01
N VAL A 129 3.73 -2.74 -19.15
CA VAL A 129 3.24 -2.28 -17.85
C VAL A 129 2.92 -0.80 -17.94
N ASP A 130 1.65 -0.48 -17.80
CA ASP A 130 1.18 0.88 -17.79
C ASP A 130 1.00 1.39 -16.36
N ASN A 131 0.67 2.67 -16.24
CA ASN A 131 0.43 3.30 -14.96
C ASN A 131 -1.02 3.04 -14.53
N PHE A 132 -1.17 2.18 -13.57
CA PHE A 132 -2.49 1.80 -13.04
C PHE A 132 -3.05 2.87 -12.12
#